data_d9bf1f6182a3ecae203be5f74becfb99
#
_entry.id   d9bf1f6182a3ecae203be5f74becfb99
#
_cell.length_a   1.000
_cell.length_b   1.000
_cell.length_c   1.000
_cell.angle_alpha   90.00
_cell.angle_beta   90.00
_cell.angle_gamma   90.00
#
_symmetry.space_group_name_H-M   'P 1'
#
loop_
_entity.id
_entity.type
_entity.pdbx_description
1 polymer ?
#
loop_
_entity_poly.entity_id
_entity_poly.type
_entity_poly.pdbx_seq_one_letter_code
_entity_poly.pdbx_strand_id
1 'polypeptide(L)'
;MPQRQTVLVAKQAAGLDVLSKGRLRLGIGIGWNPVEYEALGQNFHDRGSRSEEQVMVMRKLWTEATVTFEGKWHKITDAGINPLPVQRPIPVWFGATDERALRRLARLGDGWFPLMGPDEKCQAAIEKVHVYAREARRDPAAIGIEGRVSYGNGSPEEWVNAIQAWKKLGATHVSFNTMKAGLAAPIAHIEAIRKFYRATAGAAA
;
A
#
# COMPACT_ATOMS: atom_id res chain seq x y z
N MET A 1 1.49 9.01 5.36
CA MET A 1 0.21 8.91 6.08
C MET A 1 0.18 9.79 7.33
N PRO A 2 1.10 9.74 8.30
CA PRO A 2 1.05 10.56 9.52
C PRO A 2 1.13 12.08 9.32
N GLN A 3 1.51 12.53 8.15
CA GLN A 3 1.53 13.94 7.74
C GLN A 3 0.15 14.47 7.30
N ARG A 4 -0.88 13.63 7.24
CA ARG A 4 -2.20 13.97 6.73
C ARG A 4 -3.27 13.92 7.82
N GLN A 5 -4.30 14.72 7.66
CA GLN A 5 -5.49 14.66 8.50
C GLN A 5 -6.27 13.38 8.21
N THR A 6 -6.43 12.54 9.20
CA THR A 6 -6.96 11.17 9.06
C THR A 6 -8.37 11.14 8.50
N VAL A 7 -9.27 11.97 9.03
CA VAL A 7 -10.68 12.03 8.59
C VAL A 7 -10.78 12.52 7.15
N LEU A 8 -9.93 13.48 6.75
CA LEU A 8 -9.88 13.96 5.36
C LEU A 8 -9.45 12.85 4.41
N VAL A 9 -8.41 12.08 4.77
CA VAL A 9 -7.96 10.92 3.96
C VAL A 9 -9.05 9.86 3.88
N ALA A 10 -9.71 9.54 5.00
CA ALA A 10 -10.82 8.58 5.02
C ALA A 10 -11.95 9.00 4.07
N LYS A 11 -12.33 10.28 4.07
CA LYS A 11 -13.36 10.84 3.20
C LYS A 11 -12.96 10.81 1.73
N GLN A 12 -11.73 11.23 1.41
CA GLN A 12 -11.21 11.22 0.03
C GLN A 12 -11.12 9.80 -0.51
N ALA A 13 -10.61 8.85 0.29
CA ALA A 13 -10.55 7.44 -0.09
C ALA A 13 -11.94 6.85 -0.33
N ALA A 14 -12.92 7.14 0.53
CA ALA A 14 -14.30 6.70 0.33
C ALA A 14 -14.89 7.25 -0.97
N GLY A 15 -14.67 8.53 -1.28
CA GLY A 15 -15.10 9.14 -2.54
C GLY A 15 -14.47 8.46 -3.77
N LEU A 16 -13.15 8.20 -3.73
CA LEU A 16 -12.45 7.48 -4.80
C LEU A 16 -12.93 6.04 -4.94
N ASP A 17 -13.22 5.37 -3.84
CA ASP A 17 -13.71 4.00 -3.86
C ASP A 17 -15.09 3.90 -4.50
N VAL A 18 -15.99 4.84 -4.21
CA VAL A 18 -17.30 4.95 -4.88
C VAL A 18 -17.13 5.21 -6.37
N LEU A 19 -16.31 6.19 -6.77
CA LEU A 19 -16.05 6.52 -8.17
C LEU A 19 -15.41 5.36 -8.94
N SER A 20 -14.55 4.59 -8.29
CA SER A 20 -13.90 3.42 -8.87
C SER A 20 -14.74 2.13 -8.78
N LYS A 21 -15.95 2.18 -8.18
CA LYS A 21 -16.83 1.02 -7.97
C LYS A 21 -16.13 -0.09 -7.17
N GLY A 22 -15.51 0.27 -6.04
CA GLY A 22 -14.89 -0.68 -5.13
C GLY A 22 -13.54 -1.23 -5.61
N ARG A 23 -12.78 -0.49 -6.42
CA ARG A 23 -11.48 -0.94 -6.93
C ARG A 23 -10.28 -0.26 -6.26
N LEU A 24 -10.52 0.57 -5.23
CA LEU A 24 -9.43 1.27 -4.55
C LEU A 24 -8.67 0.33 -3.61
N ARG A 25 -7.37 0.40 -3.65
CA ARG A 25 -6.45 -0.06 -2.60
C ARG A 25 -5.67 1.15 -2.10
N LEU A 26 -5.72 1.42 -0.79
CA LEU A 26 -5.03 2.57 -0.21
C LEU A 26 -3.60 2.19 0.17
N GLY A 27 -2.63 2.63 -0.61
CA GLY A 27 -1.21 2.50 -0.27
C GLY A 27 -0.79 3.54 0.78
N ILE A 28 -0.17 3.10 1.86
CA ILE A 28 0.33 3.98 2.90
C ILE A 28 1.80 3.75 3.21
N GLY A 29 2.49 4.83 3.54
CA GLY A 29 3.84 4.86 4.07
C GLY A 29 3.92 5.85 5.22
N ILE A 30 4.91 5.70 6.10
CA ILE A 30 5.10 6.61 7.23
C ILE A 30 6.01 7.81 6.91
N GLY A 31 6.67 7.84 5.75
CA GLY A 31 7.65 8.88 5.39
C GLY A 31 8.99 8.74 6.11
N TRP A 32 10.02 9.29 5.53
CA TRP A 32 11.40 9.19 6.02
C TRP A 32 12.06 10.56 6.27
N ASN A 33 11.48 11.63 5.70
CA ASN A 33 12.07 12.97 5.74
C ASN A 33 11.51 13.78 6.93
N PRO A 34 12.30 14.09 7.96
CA PRO A 34 11.83 14.85 9.12
C PRO A 34 11.43 16.31 8.78
N VAL A 35 12.07 16.92 7.76
CA VAL A 35 11.76 18.28 7.34
C VAL A 35 10.33 18.43 6.82
N GLU A 36 9.81 17.42 6.15
CA GLU A 36 8.40 17.42 5.72
C GLU A 36 7.44 17.38 6.91
N TYR A 37 7.81 16.67 7.98
CA TYR A 37 7.03 16.63 9.21
C TYR A 37 7.03 17.98 9.92
N GLU A 38 8.19 18.62 10.03
CA GLU A 38 8.34 19.96 10.59
C GLU A 38 7.48 20.98 9.83
N ALA A 39 7.60 21.02 8.51
CA ALA A 39 6.83 21.92 7.65
C ALA A 39 5.31 21.74 7.77
N LEU A 40 4.84 20.56 8.15
CA LEU A 40 3.43 20.24 8.35
C LEU A 40 2.99 20.27 9.82
N GLY A 41 3.87 20.74 10.73
CA GLY A 41 3.59 20.80 12.17
C GLY A 41 3.34 19.43 12.79
N GLN A 42 3.99 18.37 12.29
CA GLN A 42 3.80 17.00 12.74
C GLN A 42 5.06 16.45 13.41
N ASN A 43 4.87 15.62 14.44
CA ASN A 43 5.99 14.98 15.11
C ASN A 43 6.50 13.78 14.29
N PHE A 44 7.78 13.81 13.92
CA PHE A 44 8.43 12.75 13.17
C PHE A 44 8.60 11.46 14.00
N HIS A 45 8.85 11.59 15.30
CA HIS A 45 9.21 10.46 16.15
C HIS A 45 8.05 9.54 16.52
N ASP A 46 6.82 10.02 16.45
CA ASP A 46 5.61 9.24 16.73
C ASP A 46 4.93 8.67 15.48
N ARG A 47 5.49 8.94 14.28
CA ARG A 47 4.86 8.62 12.98
C ARG A 47 4.42 7.16 12.83
N GLY A 48 5.16 6.23 13.43
CA GLY A 48 4.81 4.82 13.42
C GLY A 48 3.53 4.53 14.18
N SER A 49 3.48 4.88 15.46
CA SER A 49 2.32 4.65 16.34
C SER A 49 1.11 5.48 15.90
N ARG A 50 1.34 6.72 15.45
CA ARG A 50 0.26 7.54 14.88
C ARG A 50 -0.36 6.89 13.65
N SER A 51 0.44 6.30 12.75
CA SER A 51 -0.10 5.62 11.56
C SER A 51 -0.97 4.42 11.92
N GLU A 52 -0.68 3.74 13.01
CA GLU A 52 -1.51 2.62 13.50
C GLU A 52 -2.89 3.10 13.95
N GLU A 53 -2.93 4.15 14.77
CA GLU A 53 -4.20 4.76 15.20
C GLU A 53 -4.97 5.34 14.01
N GLN A 54 -4.28 5.96 13.03
CA GLN A 54 -4.90 6.45 11.80
C GLN A 54 -5.60 5.33 11.01
N VAL A 55 -4.96 4.17 10.87
CA VAL A 55 -5.58 3.02 10.17
C VAL A 55 -6.81 2.52 10.91
N MET A 56 -6.75 2.42 12.24
CA MET A 56 -7.91 2.04 13.06
C MET A 56 -9.07 3.02 12.89
N VAL A 57 -8.80 4.31 12.97
CA VAL A 57 -9.81 5.38 12.80
C VAL A 57 -10.42 5.35 11.41
N MET A 58 -9.60 5.21 10.36
CA MET A 58 -10.11 5.13 8.98
C MET A 58 -11.00 3.92 8.78
N ARG A 59 -10.62 2.75 9.30
CA ARG A 59 -11.44 1.53 9.19
C ARG A 59 -12.79 1.70 9.85
N LYS A 60 -12.84 2.31 11.04
CA LYS A 60 -14.12 2.65 11.69
C LYS A 60 -14.97 3.58 10.83
N LEU A 61 -14.38 4.68 10.34
CA LEU A 61 -15.09 5.63 9.48
C LEU A 61 -15.60 5.02 8.16
N TRP A 62 -14.98 3.95 7.66
CA TRP A 62 -15.43 3.26 6.44
C TRP A 62 -16.48 2.20 6.69
N THR A 63 -16.67 1.75 7.91
CA THR A 63 -17.59 0.66 8.25
C THR A 63 -18.80 1.09 9.08
N GLU A 64 -18.68 2.16 9.85
CA GLU A 64 -19.68 2.63 10.78
C GLU A 64 -20.30 3.95 10.27
N ALA A 65 -21.61 4.10 10.42
CA ALA A 65 -22.34 5.32 10.01
C ALA A 65 -21.89 6.53 10.85
N THR A 66 -21.74 6.32 12.16
CA THR A 66 -21.17 7.27 13.10
C THR A 66 -20.13 6.59 13.98
N VAL A 67 -19.11 7.30 14.36
CA VAL A 67 -17.97 6.84 15.14
C VAL A 67 -17.81 7.73 16.37
N THR A 68 -17.68 7.10 17.53
CA THR A 68 -17.10 7.73 18.72
C THR A 68 -15.76 7.05 19.00
N PHE A 69 -14.68 7.83 18.99
CA PHE A 69 -13.32 7.35 19.19
C PHE A 69 -12.53 8.34 20.02
N GLU A 70 -11.79 7.84 21.00
CA GLU A 70 -10.84 8.61 21.79
C GLU A 70 -9.52 7.84 21.86
N GLY A 71 -8.49 8.41 21.27
CA GLY A 71 -7.14 7.86 21.21
C GLY A 71 -6.10 8.90 21.59
N LYS A 72 -4.86 8.60 21.31
CA LYS A 72 -3.75 9.52 21.63
C LYS A 72 -3.72 10.73 20.68
N TRP A 73 -4.08 10.53 19.41
CA TRP A 73 -3.98 11.56 18.35
C TRP A 73 -5.33 11.93 17.75
N HIS A 74 -6.38 11.17 18.02
CA HIS A 74 -7.71 11.40 17.43
C HIS A 74 -8.78 11.39 18.50
N LYS A 75 -9.68 12.37 18.37
CA LYS A 75 -10.93 12.40 19.11
C LYS A 75 -12.07 12.65 18.12
N ILE A 76 -13.04 11.77 18.10
CA ILE A 76 -14.25 11.86 17.27
C ILE A 76 -15.44 11.61 18.20
N THR A 77 -16.44 12.48 18.17
CA THR A 77 -17.64 12.36 18.98
C THR A 77 -18.85 12.32 18.06
N ASP A 78 -19.46 11.13 17.95
CA ASP A 78 -20.69 10.87 17.20
C ASP A 78 -20.70 11.50 15.80
N ALA A 79 -19.64 11.25 15.03
CA ALA A 79 -19.48 11.81 13.69
C ALA A 79 -19.05 10.74 12.69
N GLY A 80 -19.43 10.88 11.42
CA GLY A 80 -19.11 9.94 10.36
C GLY A 80 -18.75 10.62 9.05
N ILE A 81 -18.52 9.82 8.03
CA ILE A 81 -18.32 10.27 6.65
C ILE A 81 -19.49 9.82 5.77
N ASN A 82 -19.85 10.63 4.79
CA ASN A 82 -20.88 10.30 3.81
C ASN A 82 -20.45 10.78 2.41
N PRO A 83 -20.47 9.92 1.35
CA PRO A 83 -20.89 8.51 1.39
C PRO A 83 -19.89 7.62 2.12
N LEU A 84 -20.36 6.48 2.61
CA LEU A 84 -19.50 5.35 2.96
C LEU A 84 -18.93 4.72 1.68
N PRO A 85 -17.72 4.11 1.72
CA PRO A 85 -17.15 3.45 0.55
C PRO A 85 -17.97 2.21 0.13
N VAL A 86 -17.71 1.71 -1.06
CA VAL A 86 -18.24 0.41 -1.55
C VAL A 86 -17.59 -0.72 -0.75
N GLN A 87 -16.26 -0.67 -0.61
CA GLN A 87 -15.48 -1.62 0.20
C GLN A 87 -15.49 -1.21 1.68
N ARG A 88 -15.88 -2.10 2.58
CA ARG A 88 -16.05 -1.82 4.02
C ARG A 88 -15.31 -2.81 4.90
N PRO A 89 -14.04 -2.60 5.23
CA PRO A 89 -13.23 -1.40 4.92
C PRO A 89 -12.53 -1.46 3.55
N ILE A 90 -12.02 -0.31 3.09
CA ILE A 90 -11.09 -0.21 1.96
C ILE A 90 -9.79 -0.93 2.35
N PRO A 91 -9.21 -1.78 1.47
CA PRO A 91 -7.93 -2.44 1.74
C PRO A 91 -6.78 -1.45 1.90
N VAL A 92 -6.00 -1.62 2.97
CA VAL A 92 -4.85 -0.78 3.31
C VAL A 92 -3.55 -1.55 3.07
N TRP A 93 -2.71 -1.05 2.16
CA TRP A 93 -1.45 -1.65 1.77
C TRP A 93 -0.26 -0.84 2.27
N PHE A 94 0.77 -1.50 2.78
CA PHE A 94 1.93 -0.84 3.40
C PHE A 94 3.19 -0.95 2.55
N GLY A 95 3.88 0.18 2.37
CA GLY A 95 5.30 0.18 2.02
C GLY A 95 6.12 -0.05 3.30
N ALA A 96 6.85 -1.14 3.38
CA ALA A 96 7.61 -1.52 4.56
C ALA A 96 8.92 -2.23 4.20
N THR A 97 10.00 -1.94 4.93
CA THR A 97 11.31 -2.59 4.78
C THR A 97 11.98 -2.91 6.10
N ASP A 98 11.81 -2.06 7.11
CA ASP A 98 12.38 -2.28 8.44
C ASP A 98 11.49 -3.18 9.30
N GLU A 99 12.09 -3.79 10.31
CA GLU A 99 11.46 -4.76 11.20
C GLU A 99 10.17 -4.24 11.86
N ARG A 100 10.17 -2.98 12.31
CA ARG A 100 9.00 -2.37 12.97
C ARG A 100 7.86 -2.15 11.98
N ALA A 101 8.21 -1.78 10.74
CA ALA A 101 7.24 -1.58 9.67
C ALA A 101 6.66 -2.92 9.20
N LEU A 102 7.48 -4.00 9.10
CA LEU A 102 7.00 -5.34 8.77
C LEU A 102 6.06 -5.90 9.85
N ARG A 103 6.36 -5.71 11.13
CA ARG A 103 5.44 -6.08 12.23
C ARG A 103 4.12 -5.30 12.18
N ARG A 104 4.17 -4.02 11.84
CA ARG A 104 2.96 -3.19 11.67
C ARG A 104 2.12 -3.66 10.49
N LEU A 105 2.76 -3.89 9.34
CA LEU A 105 2.13 -4.46 8.16
C LEU A 105 1.43 -5.77 8.50
N ALA A 106 2.13 -6.72 9.10
CA ALA A 106 1.61 -8.03 9.45
C ALA A 106 0.38 -7.96 10.36
N ARG A 107 0.36 -6.99 11.29
CA ARG A 107 -0.73 -6.78 12.23
C ARG A 107 -1.92 -6.03 11.61
N LEU A 108 -1.68 -5.06 10.73
CA LEU A 108 -2.72 -4.11 10.28
C LEU A 108 -2.93 -4.08 8.77
N GLY A 109 -1.99 -4.56 7.95
CA GLY A 109 -2.06 -4.44 6.50
C GLY A 109 -2.91 -5.51 5.84
N ASP A 110 -3.53 -5.15 4.73
CA ASP A 110 -4.21 -6.08 3.82
C ASP A 110 -3.30 -6.43 2.64
N GLY A 111 -2.16 -5.74 2.52
CA GLY A 111 -1.14 -6.04 1.53
C GLY A 111 0.14 -5.25 1.75
N TRP A 112 1.17 -5.65 1.01
CA TRP A 112 2.53 -5.17 1.11
C TRP A 112 3.10 -4.74 -0.25
N PHE A 113 3.77 -3.61 -0.26
CA PHE A 113 4.63 -3.15 -1.35
C PHE A 113 6.10 -3.37 -0.95
N PRO A 114 6.74 -4.49 -1.34
CA PRO A 114 8.16 -4.68 -1.13
C PRO A 114 8.95 -3.60 -1.89
N LEU A 115 9.90 -2.94 -1.21
CA LEU A 115 10.80 -1.97 -1.84
C LEU A 115 12.12 -2.63 -2.24
N MET A 116 12.06 -3.89 -2.65
CA MET A 116 13.18 -4.75 -3.06
C MET A 116 12.77 -5.61 -4.25
N GLY A 117 13.74 -6.28 -4.88
CA GLY A 117 13.49 -7.22 -5.97
C GLY A 117 13.01 -8.59 -5.49
N PRO A 118 12.61 -9.47 -6.43
CA PRO A 118 12.16 -10.85 -6.11
C PRO A 118 13.36 -11.79 -5.92
N ASP A 119 14.14 -11.56 -4.88
CA ASP A 119 15.35 -12.27 -4.51
C ASP A 119 15.21 -13.00 -3.15
N GLU A 120 16.27 -13.67 -2.71
CA GLU A 120 16.31 -14.35 -1.42
C GLU A 120 16.03 -13.43 -0.22
N LYS A 121 16.42 -12.14 -0.31
CA LYS A 121 16.15 -11.17 0.75
C LYS A 121 14.65 -10.87 0.84
N CYS A 122 13.99 -10.78 -0.32
CA CYS A 122 12.54 -10.61 -0.37
C CYS A 122 11.82 -11.84 0.18
N GLN A 123 12.27 -13.04 -0.18
CA GLN A 123 11.73 -14.28 0.36
C GLN A 123 11.85 -14.33 1.89
N ALA A 124 13.02 -14.05 2.44
CA ALA A 124 13.23 -14.00 3.89
C ALA A 124 12.33 -12.94 4.58
N ALA A 125 12.09 -11.81 3.91
CA ALA A 125 11.17 -10.78 4.44
C ALA A 125 9.70 -11.25 4.40
N ILE A 126 9.28 -11.99 3.37
CA ILE A 126 7.94 -12.61 3.29
C ILE A 126 7.75 -13.60 4.45
N GLU A 127 8.73 -14.46 4.69
CA GLU A 127 8.69 -15.43 5.78
C GLU A 127 8.54 -14.72 7.16
N LYS A 128 9.28 -13.62 7.37
CA LYS A 128 9.11 -12.80 8.58
C LYS A 128 7.69 -12.21 8.70
N VAL A 129 7.16 -11.66 7.61
CA VAL A 129 5.78 -11.14 7.61
C VAL A 129 4.78 -12.23 7.97
N HIS A 130 4.97 -13.44 7.43
CA HIS A 130 4.11 -14.58 7.76
C HIS A 130 4.21 -15.00 9.23
N VAL A 131 5.42 -14.98 9.82
CA VAL A 131 5.59 -15.25 11.26
C VAL A 131 4.84 -14.17 12.08
N TYR A 132 5.05 -12.88 11.79
CA TYR A 132 4.39 -11.79 12.51
C TYR A 132 2.88 -11.76 12.34
N ALA A 133 2.36 -12.19 11.17
CA ALA A 133 0.92 -12.34 10.97
C ALA A 133 0.34 -13.41 11.89
N ARG A 134 1.00 -14.58 11.99
CA ARG A 134 0.59 -15.65 12.92
C ARG A 134 0.67 -15.20 14.38
N GLU A 135 1.75 -14.50 14.79
CA GLU A 135 1.87 -13.90 16.12
C GLU A 135 0.70 -12.94 16.42
N ALA A 136 0.25 -12.20 15.41
CA ALA A 136 -0.91 -11.31 15.48
C ALA A 136 -2.27 -12.03 15.31
N ARG A 137 -2.30 -13.37 15.26
CA ARG A 137 -3.48 -14.20 15.03
C ARG A 137 -4.21 -13.89 13.73
N ARG A 138 -3.43 -13.56 12.68
CA ARG A 138 -3.94 -13.32 11.33
C ARG A 138 -3.44 -14.40 10.38
N ASP A 139 -4.27 -14.72 9.39
CA ASP A 139 -3.85 -15.58 8.30
C ASP A 139 -2.81 -14.86 7.42
N PRO A 140 -1.59 -15.39 7.26
CA PRO A 140 -0.60 -14.83 6.34
C PRO A 140 -1.08 -14.75 4.89
N ALA A 141 -1.91 -15.69 4.45
CA ALA A 141 -2.44 -15.73 3.08
C ALA A 141 -3.43 -14.56 2.79
N ALA A 142 -3.97 -13.91 3.82
CA ALA A 142 -4.80 -12.72 3.68
C ALA A 142 -3.99 -11.43 3.37
N ILE A 143 -2.65 -11.51 3.40
CA ILE A 143 -1.78 -10.37 3.11
C ILE A 143 -1.30 -10.47 1.66
N GLY A 144 -1.86 -9.64 0.78
CA GLY A 144 -1.42 -9.59 -0.62
C GLY A 144 0.00 -9.02 -0.77
N ILE A 145 0.68 -9.39 -1.84
CA ILE A 145 2.01 -8.88 -2.18
C ILE A 145 1.95 -8.25 -3.57
N GLU A 146 2.42 -7.01 -3.72
CA GLU A 146 2.55 -6.35 -5.02
C GLU A 146 4.02 -6.26 -5.42
N GLY A 147 4.42 -7.09 -6.36
CA GLY A 147 5.72 -7.02 -6.99
C GLY A 147 5.84 -5.81 -7.91
N ARG A 148 7.04 -5.21 -7.99
CA ARG A 148 7.31 -4.12 -8.90
C ARG A 148 8.24 -4.56 -10.00
N VAL A 149 7.80 -4.38 -11.27
CA VAL A 149 8.61 -4.55 -12.46
C VAL A 149 9.00 -3.19 -13.01
N SER A 150 10.29 -2.96 -13.22
CA SER A 150 10.80 -1.71 -13.80
C SER A 150 10.96 -1.85 -15.32
N TYR A 151 10.86 -0.72 -16.02
CA TYR A 151 11.05 -0.66 -17.47
C TYR A 151 12.39 -1.29 -17.91
N GLY A 152 13.48 -1.06 -17.14
CA GLY A 152 14.81 -1.57 -17.45
C GLY A 152 15.26 -1.15 -18.85
N ASN A 153 15.70 -2.11 -19.67
CA ASN A 153 16.06 -1.90 -21.05
C ASN A 153 14.87 -1.98 -22.05
N GLY A 154 13.65 -2.13 -21.52
CA GLY A 154 12.44 -2.23 -22.34
C GLY A 154 12.25 -3.59 -23.02
N SER A 155 12.90 -4.65 -22.50
CA SER A 155 12.81 -6.01 -23.01
C SER A 155 11.54 -6.72 -22.50
N PRO A 156 10.65 -7.19 -23.40
CA PRO A 156 9.49 -7.99 -23.00
C PRO A 156 9.86 -9.27 -22.26
N GLU A 157 10.96 -9.91 -22.62
CA GLU A 157 11.44 -11.15 -21.98
C GLU A 157 11.85 -10.89 -20.51
N GLU A 158 12.61 -9.80 -20.26
CA GLU A 158 12.98 -9.40 -18.89
C GLU A 158 11.74 -9.14 -18.02
N TRP A 159 10.70 -8.50 -18.58
CA TRP A 159 9.46 -8.24 -17.86
C TRP A 159 8.70 -9.51 -17.48
N VAL A 160 8.59 -10.44 -18.44
CA VAL A 160 7.95 -11.74 -18.21
C VAL A 160 8.71 -12.51 -17.13
N ASN A 161 10.04 -12.58 -17.22
CA ASN A 161 10.88 -13.25 -16.24
C ASN A 161 10.72 -12.62 -14.85
N ALA A 162 10.67 -11.28 -14.76
CA ALA A 162 10.44 -10.58 -13.50
C ALA A 162 9.06 -10.89 -12.89
N ILE A 163 8.00 -10.95 -13.73
CA ILE A 163 6.65 -11.36 -13.28
C ILE A 163 6.68 -12.79 -12.75
N GLN A 164 7.32 -13.72 -13.45
CA GLN A 164 7.42 -15.11 -13.01
C GLN A 164 8.20 -15.25 -11.69
N ALA A 165 9.26 -14.45 -11.51
CA ALA A 165 10.01 -14.41 -10.27
C ALA A 165 9.13 -13.92 -9.10
N TRP A 166 8.35 -12.88 -9.30
CA TRP A 166 7.38 -12.40 -8.31
C TRP A 166 6.27 -13.44 -8.03
N LYS A 167 5.76 -14.09 -9.06
CA LYS A 167 4.74 -15.14 -8.94
C LYS A 167 5.25 -16.32 -8.09
N LYS A 168 6.50 -16.73 -8.27
CA LYS A 168 7.16 -17.76 -7.44
C LYS A 168 7.24 -17.38 -5.96
N LEU A 169 7.37 -16.09 -5.64
CA LEU A 169 7.36 -15.59 -4.27
C LEU A 169 5.94 -15.36 -3.71
N GLY A 170 4.89 -15.72 -4.46
CA GLY A 170 3.50 -15.57 -4.03
C GLY A 170 2.92 -14.17 -4.21
N ALA A 171 3.50 -13.34 -5.08
CA ALA A 171 2.92 -12.04 -5.39
C ALA A 171 1.53 -12.19 -6.02
N THR A 172 0.56 -11.47 -5.48
CA THR A 172 -0.83 -11.43 -5.94
C THR A 172 -1.09 -10.35 -6.96
N HIS A 173 -0.20 -9.37 -7.04
CA HIS A 173 -0.27 -8.22 -7.93
C HIS A 173 1.11 -7.84 -8.44
N VAL A 174 1.13 -7.21 -9.61
CA VAL A 174 2.35 -6.62 -10.19
C VAL A 174 2.05 -5.21 -10.64
N SER A 175 2.94 -4.28 -10.30
CA SER A 175 2.96 -2.92 -10.85
C SER A 175 4.15 -2.72 -11.77
N PHE A 176 3.95 -1.86 -12.78
CA PHE A 176 4.99 -1.50 -13.72
C PHE A 176 5.47 -0.07 -13.49
N ASN A 177 6.79 0.11 -13.44
CA ASN A 177 7.43 1.37 -13.13
C ASN A 177 8.31 1.86 -14.29
N THR A 178 8.04 3.05 -14.78
CA THR A 178 8.80 3.72 -15.82
C THR A 178 9.74 4.83 -15.33
N MET A 179 9.91 4.96 -14.01
CA MET A 179 10.85 5.93 -13.43
C MET A 179 12.28 5.59 -13.83
N LYS A 180 13.07 6.63 -14.13
CA LYS A 180 14.49 6.51 -14.55
C LYS A 180 14.69 5.69 -15.84
N ALA A 181 13.66 5.54 -16.66
CA ALA A 181 13.72 4.82 -17.94
C ALA A 181 14.31 5.65 -19.11
N GLY A 182 14.77 6.87 -18.83
CA GLY A 182 15.27 7.76 -19.90
C GLY A 182 14.19 8.30 -20.83
N LEU A 183 12.91 8.15 -20.49
CA LEU A 183 11.78 8.59 -21.31
C LEU A 183 11.53 10.09 -21.08
N ALA A 184 11.71 10.89 -22.11
CA ALA A 184 11.70 12.35 -21.99
C ALA A 184 10.29 12.97 -21.98
N ALA A 185 9.29 12.26 -22.52
CA ALA A 185 7.94 12.82 -22.69
C ALA A 185 6.87 11.93 -22.06
N PRO A 186 5.76 12.51 -21.51
CA PRO A 186 4.68 11.72 -20.91
C PRO A 186 4.10 10.65 -21.84
N ILE A 187 4.01 10.94 -23.14
CA ILE A 187 3.51 9.97 -24.11
C ILE A 187 4.40 8.71 -24.21
N ALA A 188 5.73 8.87 -24.09
CA ALA A 188 6.65 7.74 -24.10
C ALA A 188 6.44 6.81 -22.90
N HIS A 189 6.10 7.36 -21.73
CA HIS A 189 5.72 6.55 -20.56
C HIS A 189 4.43 5.78 -20.81
N ILE A 190 3.42 6.40 -21.44
CA ILE A 190 2.15 5.74 -21.78
C ILE A 190 2.40 4.60 -22.78
N GLU A 191 3.24 4.83 -23.81
CA GLU A 191 3.60 3.81 -24.79
C GLU A 191 4.38 2.65 -24.14
N ALA A 192 5.30 2.93 -23.22
CA ALA A 192 6.02 1.91 -22.45
C ALA A 192 5.05 1.05 -21.62
N ILE A 193 4.07 1.66 -20.96
CA ILE A 193 3.03 0.96 -20.19
C ILE A 193 2.18 0.08 -21.13
N ARG A 194 1.77 0.59 -22.29
CA ARG A 194 1.01 -0.19 -23.28
C ARG A 194 1.82 -1.37 -23.83
N LYS A 195 3.11 -1.15 -24.12
CA LYS A 195 4.03 -2.21 -24.59
C LYS A 195 4.15 -3.30 -23.52
N PHE A 196 4.38 -2.91 -22.26
CA PHE A 196 4.44 -3.84 -21.13
C PHE A 196 3.14 -4.67 -21.03
N TYR A 197 1.99 -4.02 -21.00
CA TYR A 197 0.69 -4.69 -20.89
C TYR A 197 0.48 -5.74 -22.00
N ARG A 198 0.78 -5.38 -23.26
CA ARG A 198 0.65 -6.31 -24.39
C ARG A 198 1.60 -7.49 -24.31
N ALA A 199 2.84 -7.25 -23.89
CA ALA A 199 3.86 -8.28 -23.79
C ALA A 199 3.62 -9.26 -22.65
N THR A 200 2.91 -8.84 -21.60
CA THR A 200 2.79 -9.61 -20.34
C THR A 200 1.37 -10.11 -20.06
N ALA A 201 0.40 -9.85 -20.93
CA ALA A 201 -1.00 -10.25 -20.75
C ALA A 201 -1.17 -11.76 -20.51
N GLY A 202 -0.35 -12.61 -21.15
CA GLY A 202 -0.37 -14.06 -20.93
C GLY A 202 0.45 -14.56 -19.74
N ALA A 203 1.35 -13.74 -19.18
CA ALA A 203 2.19 -14.12 -18.07
C ALA A 203 1.55 -13.79 -16.69
N ALA A 204 0.52 -12.94 -16.69
CA ALA A 204 -0.20 -12.50 -15.51
C ALA A 204 -1.40 -13.44 -15.16
N ALA A 205 -1.74 -14.33 -16.06
CA ALA A 205 -2.82 -15.32 -15.87
C ALA A 205 -2.34 -16.56 -15.02
#